data_8751500cf452efa6b6bcfd2c2601bc41
#
_entry.id   8751500cf452efa6b6bcfd2c2601bc41
#
_cell.length_a   1.000
_cell.length_b   1.000
_cell.length_c   1.000
_cell.angle_alpha   90.00
_cell.angle_beta   90.00
_cell.angle_gamma   90.00
#
_symmetry.space_group_name_H-M   'P 1'
#
loop_
_entity.id
_entity.type
_entity.pdbx_description
1 polymer ?
#
loop_
_entity_poly.entity_id
_entity_poly.type
_entity_poly.pdbx_seq_one_letter_code
_entity_poly.pdbx_strand_id
1 'polypeptide(L)'
;MHRNSYLCRKLRYMNSHKCPNIEEYKNLLRKHSLKATPQRLAVHEAMMAIGHASADMVTEYITKKGSTKVTVASVYNILTDMAMLGIYHYRLSANNKMYFDVNTFKHIHLYDQEHHMFKDVIDEELISIIEAHLGRKKFRGYKIEGIDIQLVGRPTRKKYTV
;
A
#
# COMPACT_ATOMS: atom_id res chain seq x y z
N MET A 1 -33.22 7.42 7.88
CA MET A 1 -32.35 8.59 7.57
C MET A 1 -30.89 8.36 7.96
N HIS A 2 -30.26 7.19 7.64
CA HIS A 2 -28.89 6.85 8.07
C HIS A 2 -27.90 6.49 6.94
N ARG A 3 -28.31 6.61 5.67
CA ARG A 3 -27.44 6.27 4.53
C ARG A 3 -26.42 7.36 4.15
N ASN A 4 -26.68 8.61 4.56
CA ASN A 4 -25.85 9.75 4.08
C ASN A 4 -24.61 10.02 4.95
N SER A 5 -24.58 9.54 6.20
CA SER A 5 -23.44 9.76 7.08
C SER A 5 -22.26 8.84 6.75
N TYR A 6 -22.54 7.63 6.26
CA TYR A 6 -21.50 6.64 5.91
C TYR A 6 -20.75 7.04 4.63
N LEU A 7 -21.49 7.52 3.60
CA LEU A 7 -20.89 8.02 2.36
C LEU A 7 -20.05 9.29 2.61
N CYS A 8 -20.53 10.19 3.45
CA CYS A 8 -19.82 11.43 3.77
C CYS A 8 -18.57 11.17 4.61
N ARG A 9 -18.59 10.18 5.54
CA ARG A 9 -17.40 9.72 6.26
C ARG A 9 -16.41 9.03 5.33
N LYS A 10 -16.88 8.15 4.45
CA LYS A 10 -16.05 7.43 3.47
C LYS A 10 -15.36 8.40 2.51
N LEU A 11 -16.05 9.42 2.02
CA LEU A 11 -15.49 10.48 1.16
C LEU A 11 -14.48 11.38 1.91
N ARG A 12 -14.72 11.68 3.19
CA ARG A 12 -13.79 12.49 4.02
C ARG A 12 -12.53 11.70 4.37
N TYR A 13 -12.64 10.39 4.61
CA TYR A 13 -11.52 9.49 4.87
C TYR A 13 -10.67 9.27 3.61
N MET A 14 -11.31 9.10 2.45
CA MET A 14 -10.61 8.99 1.15
C MET A 14 -9.84 10.26 0.78
N ASN A 15 -10.21 11.43 1.31
CA ASN A 15 -9.52 12.70 1.03
C ASN A 15 -8.36 13.00 2.00
N SER A 16 -8.29 12.37 3.18
CA SER A 16 -7.26 12.67 4.18
C SER A 16 -5.99 11.81 4.07
N HIS A 17 -6.02 10.71 3.29
CA HIS A 17 -4.91 9.75 3.19
C HIS A 17 -4.72 9.24 1.75
N LYS A 18 -4.83 10.13 0.80
CA LYS A 18 -4.62 9.82 -0.61
C LYS A 18 -3.13 9.59 -0.87
N CYS A 19 -2.80 8.55 -1.65
CA CYS A 19 -1.49 8.41 -2.27
C CYS A 19 -1.01 9.77 -2.81
N PRO A 20 0.22 10.21 -2.54
CA PRO A 20 0.73 11.47 -3.05
C PRO A 20 0.59 11.54 -4.58
N ASN A 21 0.07 12.64 -5.11
CA ASN A 21 0.13 12.86 -6.55
C ASN A 21 1.57 13.17 -6.99
N ILE A 22 1.82 13.26 -8.30
CA ILE A 22 3.16 13.47 -8.85
C ILE A 22 3.84 14.74 -8.31
N GLU A 23 3.11 15.83 -8.14
CA GLU A 23 3.68 17.08 -7.61
C GLU A 23 3.97 16.97 -6.10
N GLU A 24 3.08 16.38 -5.35
CA GLU A 24 3.31 16.07 -3.94
C GLU A 24 4.51 15.13 -3.77
N TYR A 25 4.64 14.12 -4.62
CA TYR A 25 5.77 13.21 -4.61
C TYR A 25 7.09 13.93 -4.93
N LYS A 26 7.13 14.82 -5.93
CA LYS A 26 8.30 15.65 -6.22
C LYS A 26 8.68 16.55 -5.03
N ASN A 27 7.68 17.07 -4.31
CA ASN A 27 7.91 17.87 -3.11
C ASN A 27 8.48 17.01 -1.97
N LEU A 28 7.98 15.79 -1.78
CA LEU A 28 8.54 14.84 -0.81
C LEU A 28 10.00 14.48 -1.15
N LEU A 29 10.31 14.20 -2.41
CA LEU A 29 11.68 13.94 -2.85
C LEU A 29 12.60 15.14 -2.52
N ARG A 30 12.17 16.36 -2.83
CA ARG A 30 12.93 17.59 -2.52
C ARG A 30 13.17 17.74 -1.01
N LYS A 31 12.15 17.49 -0.19
CA LYS A 31 12.25 17.53 1.27
C LYS A 31 13.32 16.57 1.81
N HIS A 32 13.51 15.44 1.15
CA HIS A 32 14.53 14.44 1.49
C HIS A 32 15.82 14.59 0.68
N SER A 33 16.05 15.74 0.02
CA SER A 33 17.23 16.03 -0.80
C SER A 33 17.46 15.05 -1.95
N LEU A 34 16.37 14.45 -2.46
CA LEU A 34 16.40 13.50 -3.56
C LEU A 34 15.97 14.15 -4.87
N LYS A 35 16.66 13.78 -5.97
CA LYS A 35 16.28 14.22 -7.33
C LYS A 35 15.06 13.47 -7.84
N ALA A 36 14.14 14.18 -8.49
CA ALA A 36 13.01 13.61 -9.21
C ALA A 36 13.45 13.08 -10.59
N THR A 37 14.13 11.92 -10.58
CA THR A 37 14.60 11.29 -11.82
C THR A 37 13.44 10.67 -12.61
N PRO A 38 13.55 10.51 -13.96
CA PRO A 38 12.54 9.86 -14.75
C PRO A 38 12.14 8.48 -14.21
N GLN A 39 13.11 7.70 -13.73
CA GLN A 39 12.86 6.38 -13.14
C GLN A 39 12.04 6.47 -11.85
N ARG A 40 12.36 7.40 -10.92
CA ARG A 40 11.58 7.59 -9.69
C ARG A 40 10.14 8.01 -9.99
N LEU A 41 9.95 8.89 -10.97
CA LEU A 41 8.61 9.33 -11.38
C LEU A 41 7.82 8.17 -12.00
N ALA A 42 8.44 7.38 -12.89
CA ALA A 42 7.80 6.22 -13.51
C ALA A 42 7.42 5.15 -12.47
N VAL A 43 8.28 4.90 -11.47
CA VAL A 43 7.97 3.99 -10.35
C VAL A 43 6.77 4.50 -9.56
N HIS A 44 6.73 5.80 -9.24
CA HIS A 44 5.59 6.37 -8.50
C HIS A 44 4.29 6.31 -9.30
N GLU A 45 4.32 6.63 -10.59
CA GLU A 45 3.15 6.48 -11.48
C GLU A 45 2.63 5.04 -11.53
N ALA A 46 3.55 4.07 -11.62
CA ALA A 46 3.19 2.64 -11.60
C ALA A 46 2.54 2.26 -10.25
N MET A 47 3.12 2.70 -9.14
CA MET A 47 2.59 2.45 -7.81
C MET A 47 1.21 3.08 -7.60
N MET A 48 0.99 4.31 -8.08
CA MET A 48 -0.34 4.96 -8.06
C MET A 48 -1.39 4.17 -8.85
N ALA A 49 -0.98 3.52 -9.95
CA ALA A 49 -1.88 2.74 -10.80
C ALA A 49 -2.20 1.35 -10.22
N ILE A 50 -1.23 0.71 -9.56
CA ILE A 50 -1.36 -0.68 -9.08
C ILE A 50 -1.82 -0.73 -7.61
N GLY A 51 -1.41 0.24 -6.78
CA GLY A 51 -1.66 0.28 -5.34
C GLY A 51 -0.65 -0.55 -4.56
N HIS A 52 -0.74 -1.88 -4.65
CA HIS A 52 0.18 -2.83 -4.02
C HIS A 52 0.96 -3.57 -5.09
N ALA A 53 2.29 -3.48 -5.08
CA ALA A 53 3.10 -4.11 -6.10
C ALA A 53 4.46 -4.59 -5.58
N SER A 54 4.95 -5.69 -6.17
CA SER A 54 6.34 -6.07 -6.08
C SER A 54 7.19 -5.34 -7.12
N ALA A 55 8.51 -5.37 -6.96
CA ALA A 55 9.41 -4.74 -7.93
C ALA A 55 9.25 -5.29 -9.36
N ASP A 56 8.97 -6.60 -9.49
CA ASP A 56 8.70 -7.22 -10.81
C ASP A 56 7.46 -6.61 -11.46
N MET A 57 6.35 -6.50 -10.72
CA MET A 57 5.09 -5.95 -11.23
C MET A 57 5.25 -4.49 -11.68
N VAL A 58 5.96 -3.69 -10.89
CA VAL A 58 6.26 -2.29 -11.24
C VAL A 58 7.15 -2.22 -12.49
N THR A 59 8.17 -3.07 -12.57
CA THR A 59 9.06 -3.13 -13.74
C THR A 59 8.29 -3.51 -15.01
N GLU A 60 7.40 -4.51 -14.92
CA GLU A 60 6.56 -4.95 -16.03
C GLU A 60 5.62 -3.81 -16.49
N TYR A 61 4.97 -3.12 -15.55
CA TYR A 61 4.11 -1.99 -15.85
C TYR A 61 4.86 -0.87 -16.60
N ILE A 62 6.03 -0.46 -16.10
CA ILE A 62 6.85 0.58 -16.73
C ILE A 62 7.32 0.16 -18.12
N THR A 63 7.73 -1.10 -18.29
CA THR A 63 8.21 -1.66 -19.57
C THR A 63 7.07 -1.68 -20.59
N LYS A 64 5.87 -2.11 -20.21
CA LYS A 64 4.69 -2.11 -21.08
C LYS A 64 4.29 -0.71 -21.51
N LYS A 65 4.39 0.27 -20.59
CA LYS A 65 4.09 1.68 -20.88
C LYS A 65 5.17 2.34 -21.76
N GLY A 66 6.39 1.82 -21.74
CA GLY A 66 7.51 2.35 -22.55
C GLY A 66 8.01 3.73 -22.08
N SER A 67 7.72 4.14 -20.84
CA SER A 67 8.01 5.49 -20.35
C SER A 67 9.49 5.74 -20.06
N THR A 68 10.21 4.72 -19.58
CA THR A 68 11.66 4.78 -19.32
C THR A 68 12.25 3.38 -19.19
N LYS A 69 13.58 3.26 -19.34
CA LYS A 69 14.26 1.99 -19.11
C LYS A 69 14.53 1.78 -17.63
N VAL A 70 14.10 0.65 -17.11
CA VAL A 70 14.33 0.21 -15.73
C VAL A 70 14.73 -1.26 -15.68
N THR A 71 15.38 -1.66 -14.59
CA THR A 71 15.62 -3.07 -14.23
C THR A 71 14.90 -3.36 -12.93
N VAL A 72 14.61 -4.63 -12.65
CA VAL A 72 13.99 -5.05 -11.38
C VAL A 72 14.81 -4.56 -10.19
N ALA A 73 16.14 -4.65 -10.28
CA ALA A 73 17.04 -4.19 -9.21
C ALA A 73 16.95 -2.68 -8.99
N SER A 74 16.91 -1.86 -10.06
CA SER A 74 16.78 -0.40 -9.93
C SER A 74 15.40 -0.01 -9.36
N VAL A 75 14.34 -0.69 -9.77
CA VAL A 75 12.99 -0.48 -9.24
C VAL A 75 12.93 -0.87 -7.76
N TYR A 76 13.48 -2.03 -7.39
CA TYR A 76 13.52 -2.48 -6.00
C TYR A 76 14.25 -1.47 -5.09
N ASN A 77 15.39 -0.95 -5.53
CA ASN A 77 16.12 0.07 -4.76
C ASN A 77 15.29 1.35 -4.58
N ILE A 78 14.62 1.83 -5.64
CA ILE A 78 13.75 3.01 -5.54
C ILE A 78 12.59 2.76 -4.57
N LEU A 79 11.93 1.62 -4.67
CA LEU A 79 10.82 1.25 -3.78
C LEU A 79 11.28 1.16 -2.31
N THR A 80 12.46 0.56 -2.08
CA THR A 80 13.05 0.47 -0.75
C THR A 80 13.42 1.84 -0.19
N ASP A 81 14.06 2.71 -1.00
CA ASP A 81 14.35 4.10 -0.60
C ASP A 81 13.08 4.82 -0.15
N MET A 82 11.99 4.70 -0.94
CA MET A 82 10.71 5.34 -0.62
C MET A 82 10.08 4.77 0.65
N ALA A 83 10.23 3.47 0.90
CA ALA A 83 9.75 2.83 2.12
C ALA A 83 10.56 3.29 3.36
N MET A 84 11.88 3.39 3.24
CA MET A 84 12.75 3.89 4.32
C MET A 84 12.45 5.36 4.68
N LEU A 85 11.96 6.15 3.73
CA LEU A 85 11.54 7.53 3.94
C LEU A 85 10.09 7.65 4.44
N GLY A 86 9.36 6.53 4.60
CA GLY A 86 7.96 6.51 5.02
C GLY A 86 6.99 7.03 3.96
N ILE A 87 7.42 7.15 2.70
CA ILE A 87 6.57 7.53 1.57
C ILE A 87 5.72 6.35 1.11
N TYR A 88 6.27 5.12 1.22
CA TYR A 88 5.57 3.86 1.02
C TYR A 88 5.64 3.01 2.29
N HIS A 89 4.71 2.08 2.42
CA HIS A 89 4.85 0.94 3.30
C HIS A 89 5.36 -0.28 2.53
N TYR A 90 5.83 -1.30 3.25
CA TYR A 90 6.20 -2.58 2.66
C TYR A 90 5.78 -3.73 3.58
N ARG A 91 5.58 -4.91 2.99
CA ARG A 91 5.24 -6.13 3.71
C ARG A 91 5.70 -7.37 2.96
N LEU A 92 5.83 -8.46 3.69
CA LEU A 92 6.01 -9.77 3.09
C LEU A 92 4.64 -10.42 2.88
N SER A 93 4.44 -10.97 1.69
CA SER A 93 3.29 -11.81 1.41
C SER A 93 3.47 -13.22 2.00
N ALA A 94 2.40 -14.02 2.02
CA ALA A 94 2.45 -15.39 2.52
C ALA A 94 3.43 -16.30 1.75
N ASN A 95 3.85 -15.92 0.53
CA ASN A 95 4.87 -16.61 -0.26
C ASN A 95 6.27 -15.95 -0.17
N ASN A 96 6.51 -15.17 0.88
CA ASN A 96 7.78 -14.49 1.17
C ASN A 96 8.24 -13.49 0.09
N LYS A 97 7.32 -12.94 -0.70
CA LYS A 97 7.64 -11.89 -1.67
C LYS A 97 7.39 -10.51 -1.05
N MET A 98 8.32 -9.57 -1.28
CA MET A 98 8.18 -8.19 -0.82
C MET A 98 7.19 -7.43 -1.72
N TYR A 99 6.19 -6.83 -1.09
CA TYR A 99 5.25 -5.91 -1.72
C TYR A 99 5.35 -4.53 -1.09
N PHE A 100 5.20 -3.52 -1.92
CA PHE A 100 5.18 -2.12 -1.51
C PHE A 100 3.76 -1.58 -1.68
N ASP A 101 3.40 -0.64 -0.82
CA ASP A 101 2.07 -0.06 -0.73
C ASP A 101 2.17 1.46 -0.69
N VAL A 102 1.46 2.13 -1.56
CA VAL A 102 1.40 3.60 -1.60
C VAL A 102 0.40 4.18 -0.62
N ASN A 103 -0.52 3.35 -0.10
CA ASN A 103 -1.54 3.75 0.85
C ASN A 103 -0.97 3.67 2.26
N THR A 104 -0.68 4.81 2.88
CA THR A 104 -0.09 4.88 4.22
C THR A 104 -1.12 5.06 5.34
N PHE A 105 -2.41 5.06 5.02
CA PHE A 105 -3.47 5.06 6.01
C PHE A 105 -3.70 3.67 6.63
N LYS A 106 -4.32 3.63 7.80
CA LYS A 106 -4.63 2.38 8.49
C LYS A 106 -5.69 1.59 7.76
N HIS A 107 -5.37 0.38 7.33
CA HIS A 107 -6.27 -0.56 6.69
C HIS A 107 -5.80 -2.00 6.92
N ILE A 108 -6.65 -2.94 6.60
CA ILE A 108 -6.37 -4.37 6.66
C ILE A 108 -6.04 -4.84 5.25
N HIS A 109 -5.14 -5.79 5.12
CA HIS A 109 -4.78 -6.36 3.84
C HIS A 109 -5.40 -7.73 3.65
N LEU A 110 -6.01 -7.97 2.49
CA LEU A 110 -6.39 -9.30 2.03
C LEU A 110 -5.39 -9.75 0.98
N TYR A 111 -4.60 -10.78 1.30
CA TYR A 111 -3.71 -11.43 0.35
C TYR A 111 -4.45 -12.58 -0.34
N ASP A 112 -4.59 -12.45 -1.66
CA ASP A 112 -5.12 -13.49 -2.54
C ASP A 112 -3.99 -14.46 -2.91
N GLN A 113 -4.06 -15.69 -2.40
CA GLN A 113 -3.05 -16.72 -2.63
C GLN A 113 -3.05 -17.30 -4.06
N GLU A 114 -4.15 -17.15 -4.79
CA GLU A 114 -4.27 -17.68 -6.17
C GLU A 114 -3.64 -16.73 -7.17
N HIS A 115 -3.93 -15.42 -7.03
CA HIS A 115 -3.45 -14.40 -7.97
C HIS A 115 -2.22 -13.64 -7.46
N HIS A 116 -1.75 -13.94 -6.23
CA HIS A 116 -0.63 -13.25 -5.59
C HIS A 116 -0.81 -11.73 -5.57
N MET A 117 -1.97 -11.27 -5.13
CA MET A 117 -2.33 -9.85 -5.09
C MET A 117 -2.83 -9.44 -3.71
N PHE A 118 -2.54 -8.20 -3.34
CA PHE A 118 -3.13 -7.57 -2.15
C PHE A 118 -4.34 -6.72 -2.52
N LYS A 119 -5.31 -6.66 -1.60
CA LYS A 119 -6.47 -5.77 -1.65
C LYS A 119 -6.65 -5.10 -0.30
N ASP A 120 -6.97 -3.81 -0.31
CA ASP A 120 -7.31 -3.09 0.91
C ASP A 120 -8.70 -3.50 1.40
N VAL A 121 -8.78 -3.78 2.69
CA VAL A 121 -10.04 -3.96 3.41
C VAL A 121 -10.14 -2.85 4.45
N ILE A 122 -11.10 -1.97 4.26
CA ILE A 122 -11.34 -0.84 5.14
C ILE A 122 -12.39 -1.24 6.18
N ASP A 123 -11.94 -1.54 7.38
CA ASP A 123 -12.77 -1.87 8.54
C ASP A 123 -12.26 -1.10 9.76
N GLU A 124 -12.75 0.13 9.90
CA GLU A 124 -12.36 1.04 10.98
C GLU A 124 -12.79 0.51 12.35
N GLU A 125 -13.91 -0.20 12.42
CA GLU A 125 -14.42 -0.75 13.65
C GLU A 125 -13.49 -1.85 14.18
N LEU A 126 -13.10 -2.79 13.32
CA LEU A 126 -12.17 -3.86 13.69
C LEU A 126 -10.81 -3.29 14.10
N ILE A 127 -10.28 -2.33 13.35
CA ILE A 127 -9.00 -1.68 13.68
C ILE A 127 -9.10 -1.00 15.06
N SER A 128 -10.18 -0.27 15.33
CA SER A 128 -10.40 0.40 16.62
C SER A 128 -10.49 -0.58 17.78
N ILE A 129 -11.17 -1.72 17.60
CA ILE A 129 -11.27 -2.78 18.62
C ILE A 129 -9.88 -3.35 18.93
N ILE A 130 -9.08 -3.65 17.92
CA ILE A 130 -7.73 -4.19 18.09
C ILE A 130 -6.83 -3.17 18.79
N GLU A 131 -6.84 -1.91 18.36
CA GLU A 131 -6.06 -0.83 18.98
C GLU A 131 -6.44 -0.63 20.45
N ALA A 132 -7.73 -0.59 20.77
CA ALA A 132 -8.23 -0.47 22.13
C ALA A 132 -7.84 -1.66 23.01
N HIS A 133 -7.84 -2.87 22.44
CA HIS A 133 -7.43 -4.07 23.16
C HIS A 133 -5.91 -4.07 23.43
N LEU A 134 -5.10 -3.73 22.44
CA LEU A 134 -3.64 -3.69 22.57
C LEU A 134 -3.17 -2.51 23.43
N GLY A 135 -3.83 -1.38 23.38
CA GLY A 135 -3.52 -0.20 24.21
C GLY A 135 -3.65 -0.45 25.73
N ARG A 136 -4.42 -1.47 26.14
CA ARG A 136 -4.51 -1.94 27.53
C ARG A 136 -3.39 -2.87 27.96
N LYS A 137 -2.59 -3.38 27.02
CA LYS A 137 -1.51 -4.34 27.27
C LYS A 137 -0.17 -3.62 27.40
N LYS A 138 0.68 -4.13 28.29
CA LYS A 138 2.06 -3.68 28.43
C LYS A 138 2.98 -4.71 27.77
N PHE A 139 3.75 -4.28 26.81
CA PHE A 139 4.78 -5.09 26.15
C PHE A 139 6.13 -4.70 26.75
N ARG A 140 6.62 -5.47 27.74
CA ARG A 140 7.83 -5.12 28.49
C ARG A 140 9.05 -5.00 27.53
N GLY A 141 9.66 -3.81 27.53
CA GLY A 141 10.83 -3.52 26.71
C GLY A 141 10.51 -3.12 25.25
N TYR A 142 9.21 -3.02 24.89
CA TYR A 142 8.79 -2.64 23.53
C TYR A 142 7.82 -1.47 23.53
N LYS A 143 8.03 -0.55 22.61
CA LYS A 143 7.06 0.46 22.22
C LYS A 143 6.41 -0.01 20.92
N ILE A 144 5.10 -0.22 20.93
CA ILE A 144 4.37 -0.60 19.72
C ILE A 144 4.16 0.66 18.86
N GLU A 145 4.68 0.64 17.63
CA GLU A 145 4.62 1.77 16.70
C GLU A 145 3.55 1.59 15.62
N GLY A 146 3.08 0.36 15.40
CA GLY A 146 2.06 0.07 14.40
C GLY A 146 1.47 -1.32 14.55
N ILE A 147 0.37 -1.54 13.84
CA ILE A 147 -0.32 -2.82 13.72
C ILE A 147 -0.47 -3.10 12.23
N ASP A 148 0.00 -4.25 11.78
CA ASP A 148 -0.23 -4.74 10.43
C ASP A 148 -1.09 -6.01 10.50
N ILE A 149 -2.23 -6.01 9.80
CA ILE A 149 -3.17 -7.12 9.77
C ILE A 149 -3.26 -7.61 8.33
N GLN A 150 -2.95 -8.89 8.15
CA GLN A 150 -3.05 -9.55 6.87
C GLN A 150 -4.02 -10.73 6.97
N LEU A 151 -5.10 -10.67 6.20
CA LEU A 151 -5.97 -11.79 5.92
C LEU A 151 -5.41 -12.56 4.73
N VAL A 152 -5.39 -13.87 4.79
CA VAL A 152 -4.90 -14.73 3.71
C VAL A 152 -6.06 -15.58 3.22
N GLY A 153 -6.38 -15.47 1.95
CA GLY A 153 -7.55 -16.13 1.37
C GLY A 153 -7.35 -16.60 -0.08
N ARG A 154 -8.33 -17.29 -0.58
CA ARG A 154 -8.46 -17.68 -1.99
C ARG A 154 -9.83 -17.26 -2.49
N PRO A 155 -9.98 -16.87 -3.78
CA PRO A 155 -11.28 -16.58 -4.35
C PRO A 155 -12.22 -17.76 -4.19
N THR A 156 -13.44 -17.50 -3.72
CA THR A 156 -14.49 -18.50 -3.74
C THR A 156 -15.03 -18.62 -5.16
N ARG A 157 -15.07 -19.83 -5.72
CA ARG A 157 -15.71 -20.05 -7.01
C ARG A 157 -17.17 -19.61 -6.90
N LYS A 158 -17.60 -18.61 -7.66
CA LYS A 158 -19.02 -18.32 -7.81
C LYS A 158 -19.66 -19.57 -8.41
N LYS A 159 -20.55 -20.23 -7.67
CA LYS A 159 -21.48 -21.21 -8.27
C LYS A 159 -22.36 -20.38 -9.22
N TYR A 160 -22.09 -20.47 -10.53
CA TYR A 160 -23.06 -20.02 -11.50
C TYR A 160 -24.23 -21.00 -11.37
N THR A 161 -25.33 -20.55 -10.80
CA THR A 161 -26.63 -21.23 -10.92
C THR A 161 -27.03 -21.07 -12.38
N VAL A 162 -27.04 -22.16 -13.12
CA VAL A 162 -27.60 -22.29 -14.48
C VAL A 162 -29.10 -22.11 -14.39
#